data_3c3b269f5e53c278508eba9989d0609c
#
_entry.id   3c3b269f5e53c278508eba9989d0609c
#
_cell.length_a   1.000
_cell.length_b   1.000
_cell.length_c   1.000
_cell.angle_alpha   90.00
_cell.angle_beta   90.00
_cell.angle_gamma   90.00
#
_symmetry.space_group_name_H-M   'P 1'
#
loop_
_entity.id
_entity.type
_entity.pdbx_description
1 polymer ?
#
loop_
_entity_poly.entity_id
_entity_poly.type
_entity_poly.pdbx_seq_one_letter_code
_entity_poly.pdbx_strand_id
1 'polypeptide(L)'
;MFDEVSMAYVPQVIAAAALARDKFLFVGDFRQLAPISQNPSAKILQVDIFSYLKIVDANGDMYYHPWLVMLNEQRRMYPEIAAFPNKYVYSNMLDNHQVVINSEDLTRIVRREPLSGDALNLIDLSGSYCAADKNTDGSRFNILSAVVSFCTAVSAQKNQIESIGIITPYAAQTRLIRAMIKDYYNGGTSNISCATVHQFQGSESDVVIFDAVESYPKNAVGVLMGKNQNQVIRLINVAVTRAKGKLITVANFRFWENVFKGTNHIFYRLLSFVKKEHHTIIDNSSKTLKPYLVNVSPDKMMEIHIDEQQAVKQLAVDVRKAKFKIVVSLPSGQLKETEQQIFELFDEADSRGIEVKMKSNEYKELPKRWQEYCVGTENATF
;
A
#
# COMPACT_ATOMS: atom_id res chain seq x y z
N MET A 1 -31.87 4.90 11.60
CA MET A 1 -30.84 4.09 10.86
C MET A 1 -29.47 4.57 11.29
N PHE A 2 -28.56 3.65 11.55
CA PHE A 2 -27.16 3.91 11.87
C PHE A 2 -26.30 3.19 10.82
N ASP A 3 -25.61 3.95 9.99
CA ASP A 3 -24.76 3.43 8.92
C ASP A 3 -23.30 3.28 9.37
N GLU A 4 -22.53 2.44 8.69
CA GLU A 4 -21.14 2.08 9.04
C GLU A 4 -20.99 1.61 10.50
N VAL A 5 -22.00 0.92 11.01
CA VAL A 5 -22.10 0.53 12.41
C VAL A 5 -20.97 -0.41 12.88
N SER A 6 -20.32 -1.10 11.96
CA SER A 6 -19.14 -1.95 12.23
C SER A 6 -17.95 -1.18 12.79
N MET A 7 -17.84 0.13 12.51
CA MET A 7 -16.76 1.00 13.01
C MET A 7 -17.14 1.80 14.26
N ALA A 8 -18.41 1.87 14.59
CA ALA A 8 -18.89 2.63 15.73
C ALA A 8 -18.60 1.91 17.04
N TYR A 9 -18.27 2.67 18.07
CA TYR A 9 -18.13 2.10 19.42
C TYR A 9 -19.49 1.60 19.93
N VAL A 10 -19.51 0.44 20.56
CA VAL A 10 -20.75 -0.14 21.14
C VAL A 10 -21.52 0.86 22.01
N PRO A 11 -20.91 1.65 22.91
CA PRO A 11 -21.64 2.67 23.68
C PRO A 11 -22.33 3.74 22.81
N GLN A 12 -21.71 4.16 21.70
CA GLN A 12 -22.33 5.11 20.77
C GLN A 12 -23.55 4.53 20.07
N VAL A 13 -23.44 3.26 19.65
CA VAL A 13 -24.55 2.53 19.02
C VAL A 13 -25.71 2.35 19.98
N ILE A 14 -25.42 1.98 21.24
CA ILE A 14 -26.46 1.85 22.30
C ILE A 14 -27.12 3.21 22.58
N ALA A 15 -26.32 4.28 22.71
CA ALA A 15 -26.88 5.62 22.95
C ALA A 15 -27.77 6.08 21.78
N ALA A 16 -27.38 5.83 20.54
CA ALA A 16 -28.19 6.12 19.37
C ALA A 16 -29.47 5.27 19.32
N ALA A 17 -29.38 3.99 19.67
CA ALA A 17 -30.53 3.10 19.72
C ALA A 17 -31.55 3.51 20.78
N ALA A 18 -31.10 4.04 21.93
CA ALA A 18 -31.97 4.55 22.99
C ALA A 18 -32.82 5.75 22.55
N LEU A 19 -32.46 6.43 21.48
CA LEU A 19 -33.27 7.54 20.92
C LEU A 19 -34.34 7.04 19.94
N ALA A 20 -34.31 5.77 19.57
CA ALA A 20 -35.31 5.21 18.66
C ALA A 20 -36.66 5.01 19.36
N ARG A 21 -37.74 5.42 18.68
CA ARG A 21 -39.07 5.32 19.22
C ARG A 21 -39.66 3.92 19.04
N ASP A 22 -39.51 3.35 17.84
CA ASP A 22 -40.14 2.08 17.48
C ASP A 22 -39.14 1.02 16.99
N LYS A 23 -38.27 1.42 16.07
CA LYS A 23 -37.32 0.50 15.42
C LYS A 23 -35.94 1.16 15.23
N PHE A 24 -34.91 0.39 15.34
CA PHE A 24 -33.55 0.81 15.05
C PHE A 24 -32.94 -0.10 13.99
N LEU A 25 -32.40 0.47 12.91
CA LEU A 25 -31.76 -0.26 11.83
C LEU A 25 -30.25 -0.05 11.89
N PHE A 26 -29.50 -1.12 12.05
CA PHE A 26 -28.05 -1.16 11.90
C PHE A 26 -27.69 -1.48 10.45
N VAL A 27 -26.86 -0.68 9.85
CA VAL A 27 -26.30 -0.94 8.53
C VAL A 27 -24.78 -0.95 8.65
N GLY A 28 -24.13 -1.99 8.15
CA GLY A 28 -22.68 -2.11 8.23
C GLY A 28 -22.19 -3.48 7.77
N ASP A 29 -20.90 -3.62 7.73
CA ASP A 29 -20.25 -4.84 7.27
C ASP A 29 -19.18 -5.29 8.28
N PHE A 30 -19.45 -6.37 8.98
CA PHE A 30 -18.55 -6.94 9.97
C PHE A 30 -17.28 -7.57 9.35
N ARG A 31 -17.21 -7.71 8.02
CA ARG A 31 -16.01 -8.10 7.27
C ARG A 31 -15.16 -6.89 6.87
N GLN A 32 -15.60 -5.66 7.20
CA GLN A 32 -14.82 -4.44 7.10
C GLN A 32 -14.22 -4.05 8.45
N LEU A 33 -13.57 -2.88 8.54
CA LEU A 33 -12.81 -2.48 9.73
C LEU A 33 -13.69 -2.39 10.98
N ALA A 34 -13.14 -2.86 12.09
CA ALA A 34 -13.73 -2.72 13.42
C ALA A 34 -13.32 -1.39 14.07
N PRO A 35 -13.97 -0.98 15.18
CA PRO A 35 -13.58 0.20 15.95
C PRO A 35 -12.12 0.11 16.40
N ILE A 36 -11.43 1.25 16.40
CA ILE A 36 -10.06 1.35 16.88
C ILE A 36 -10.03 2.06 18.22
N SER A 37 -9.60 1.37 19.26
CA SER A 37 -9.35 1.98 20.57
C SER A 37 -7.86 2.03 20.87
N GLN A 38 -7.38 3.19 21.26
CA GLN A 38 -5.99 3.36 21.72
C GLN A 38 -5.78 2.82 23.14
N ASN A 39 -6.85 2.60 23.89
CA ASN A 39 -6.78 2.05 25.24
C ASN A 39 -6.97 0.52 25.21
N PRO A 40 -5.92 -0.27 25.42
CA PRO A 40 -6.01 -1.75 25.39
C PRO A 40 -6.87 -2.32 26.53
N SER A 41 -7.09 -1.58 27.61
CA SER A 41 -7.93 -1.99 28.74
C SER A 41 -9.42 -1.81 28.46
N ALA A 42 -9.79 -0.95 27.52
CA ALA A 42 -11.17 -0.65 27.17
C ALA A 42 -11.74 -1.65 26.15
N LYS A 43 -11.89 -2.91 26.53
CA LYS A 43 -12.32 -4.01 25.65
C LYS A 43 -13.62 -3.70 24.90
N ILE A 44 -14.59 -3.03 25.53
CA ILE A 44 -15.86 -2.66 24.92
C ILE A 44 -15.69 -1.70 23.72
N LEU A 45 -14.60 -0.93 23.68
CA LEU A 45 -14.30 -0.02 22.57
C LEU A 45 -13.51 -0.69 21.43
N GLN A 46 -13.13 -1.96 21.59
CA GLN A 46 -12.39 -2.74 20.58
C GLN A 46 -13.27 -3.75 19.86
N VAL A 47 -14.51 -3.90 20.31
CA VAL A 47 -15.48 -4.87 19.79
C VAL A 47 -16.50 -4.14 18.92
N ASP A 48 -16.75 -4.65 17.72
CA ASP A 48 -17.83 -4.18 16.88
C ASP A 48 -19.19 -4.68 17.41
N ILE A 49 -20.28 -4.01 17.02
CA ILE A 49 -21.62 -4.32 17.49
C ILE A 49 -22.09 -5.75 17.12
N PHE A 50 -21.66 -6.28 15.99
CA PHE A 50 -22.04 -7.62 15.53
C PHE A 50 -21.43 -8.70 16.42
N SER A 51 -20.13 -8.51 16.77
CA SER A 51 -19.43 -9.39 17.73
C SER A 51 -20.02 -9.23 19.16
N TYR A 52 -20.37 -8.00 19.57
CA TYR A 52 -20.99 -7.72 20.86
C TYR A 52 -22.35 -8.41 21.00
N LEU A 53 -23.16 -8.37 19.97
CA LEU A 53 -24.49 -9.02 19.92
C LEU A 53 -24.38 -10.54 19.64
N LYS A 54 -23.17 -11.07 19.48
CA LYS A 54 -22.90 -12.48 19.14
C LYS A 54 -23.60 -12.95 17.85
N ILE A 55 -23.70 -12.07 16.88
CA ILE A 55 -24.20 -12.40 15.54
C ILE A 55 -23.10 -13.04 14.69
N VAL A 56 -21.84 -12.77 15.03
CA VAL A 56 -20.64 -13.38 14.43
C VAL A 56 -19.79 -14.02 15.52
N ASP A 57 -19.09 -15.10 15.16
CA ASP A 57 -18.14 -15.77 16.05
C ASP A 57 -16.76 -15.08 16.09
N ALA A 58 -15.82 -15.64 16.85
CA ALA A 58 -14.46 -15.14 16.96
C ALA A 58 -13.67 -15.23 15.61
N ASN A 59 -14.09 -16.09 14.69
CA ASN A 59 -13.51 -16.24 13.36
C ASN A 59 -14.14 -15.27 12.36
N GLY A 60 -15.21 -14.57 12.77
CA GLY A 60 -16.00 -13.70 11.94
C GLY A 60 -16.99 -14.45 11.05
N ASP A 61 -17.33 -15.68 11.37
CA ASP A 61 -18.37 -16.43 10.70
C ASP A 61 -19.73 -16.02 11.26
N MET A 62 -20.70 -15.87 10.37
CA MET A 62 -22.02 -15.35 10.70
C MET A 62 -22.93 -16.46 11.25
N TYR A 63 -23.56 -16.20 12.38
CA TYR A 63 -24.66 -17.03 12.86
C TYR A 63 -25.98 -16.62 12.22
N TYR A 64 -26.84 -17.60 11.97
CA TYR A 64 -28.22 -17.29 11.59
C TYR A 64 -28.90 -16.49 12.71
N HIS A 65 -29.44 -15.33 12.34
CA HIS A 65 -30.20 -14.51 13.26
C HIS A 65 -31.45 -13.98 12.52
N PRO A 66 -32.66 -14.09 13.09
CA PRO A 66 -33.91 -13.74 12.40
C PRO A 66 -34.01 -12.26 12.02
N TRP A 67 -33.25 -11.38 12.66
CA TRP A 67 -33.23 -9.94 12.37
C TRP A 67 -32.02 -9.53 11.49
N LEU A 68 -31.20 -10.47 11.04
CA LEU A 68 -30.07 -10.20 10.17
C LEU A 68 -30.47 -10.46 8.72
N VAL A 69 -30.32 -9.44 7.89
CA VAL A 69 -30.50 -9.54 6.44
C VAL A 69 -29.19 -9.18 5.78
N MET A 70 -28.67 -10.05 4.94
CA MET A 70 -27.51 -9.79 4.13
C MET A 70 -27.93 -9.18 2.79
N LEU A 71 -27.30 -8.06 2.42
CA LEU A 71 -27.38 -7.52 1.08
C LEU A 71 -26.32 -8.22 0.24
N ASN A 72 -26.74 -9.16 -0.59
CA ASN A 72 -25.84 -10.02 -1.35
C ASN A 72 -25.49 -9.50 -2.74
N GLU A 73 -26.14 -8.45 -3.24
CA GLU A 73 -25.82 -7.84 -4.52
C GLU A 73 -24.86 -6.67 -4.41
N GLN A 74 -23.67 -6.79 -4.98
CA GLN A 74 -22.74 -5.67 -5.09
C GLN A 74 -22.99 -4.85 -6.37
N ARG A 75 -22.85 -3.53 -6.27
CA ARG A 75 -23.14 -2.54 -7.32
C ARG A 75 -22.02 -1.54 -7.56
N ARG A 76 -20.82 -1.83 -7.05
CA ARG A 76 -19.68 -0.91 -7.07
C ARG A 76 -18.56 -1.39 -7.98
N MET A 77 -18.06 -2.59 -7.70
CA MET A 77 -16.82 -3.09 -8.28
C MET A 77 -17.07 -3.73 -9.64
N TYR A 78 -16.11 -3.58 -10.53
CA TYR A 78 -16.03 -4.43 -11.70
C TYR A 78 -15.98 -5.91 -11.28
N PRO A 79 -16.67 -6.83 -11.99
CA PRO A 79 -16.84 -8.22 -11.55
C PRO A 79 -15.56 -8.97 -11.20
N GLU A 80 -14.46 -8.73 -11.93
CA GLU A 80 -13.16 -9.35 -11.63
C GLU A 80 -12.61 -8.93 -10.27
N ILE A 81 -12.77 -7.66 -9.89
CA ILE A 81 -12.33 -7.18 -8.57
C ILE A 81 -13.18 -7.84 -7.48
N ALA A 82 -14.50 -7.91 -7.68
CA ALA A 82 -15.42 -8.50 -6.74
C ALA A 82 -15.20 -10.01 -6.51
N ALA A 83 -14.62 -10.71 -7.47
CA ALA A 83 -14.36 -12.15 -7.39
C ALA A 83 -13.43 -12.52 -6.22
N PHE A 84 -12.42 -11.70 -5.93
CA PHE A 84 -11.51 -11.95 -4.80
C PHE A 84 -12.20 -11.86 -3.43
N PRO A 85 -12.81 -10.72 -3.03
CA PRO A 85 -13.51 -10.65 -1.75
C PRO A 85 -14.68 -11.62 -1.67
N ASN A 86 -15.41 -11.85 -2.77
CA ASN A 86 -16.49 -12.84 -2.78
C ASN A 86 -15.98 -14.21 -2.36
N LYS A 87 -14.91 -14.68 -2.97
CA LYS A 87 -14.33 -16.01 -2.71
C LYS A 87 -13.69 -16.13 -1.32
N TYR A 88 -12.92 -15.15 -0.89
CA TYR A 88 -12.05 -15.27 0.28
C TYR A 88 -12.56 -14.56 1.53
N VAL A 89 -13.57 -13.70 1.42
CA VAL A 89 -14.13 -12.93 2.53
C VAL A 89 -15.61 -13.23 2.73
N TYR A 90 -16.38 -13.28 1.66
CA TYR A 90 -17.84 -13.45 1.73
C TYR A 90 -18.35 -14.84 1.39
N SER A 91 -17.47 -15.85 1.32
CA SER A 91 -17.83 -17.26 1.15
C SER A 91 -18.70 -17.54 -0.08
N ASN A 92 -18.47 -16.80 -1.19
CA ASN A 92 -19.25 -16.82 -2.43
C ASN A 92 -20.72 -16.43 -2.27
N MET A 93 -21.06 -15.58 -1.31
CA MET A 93 -22.42 -15.12 -1.08
C MET A 93 -22.77 -13.82 -1.82
N LEU A 94 -21.78 -13.17 -2.49
CA LEU A 94 -22.02 -11.94 -3.24
C LEU A 94 -22.32 -12.23 -4.70
N ASP A 95 -23.37 -11.58 -5.21
CA ASP A 95 -23.71 -11.54 -6.61
C ASP A 95 -23.38 -10.18 -7.23
N ASN A 96 -23.04 -10.17 -8.52
CA ASN A 96 -22.82 -8.93 -9.24
C ASN A 96 -24.14 -8.46 -9.84
N HIS A 97 -24.58 -7.25 -9.49
CA HIS A 97 -25.76 -6.65 -10.09
C HIS A 97 -25.53 -6.30 -11.56
N GLN A 98 -26.60 -6.32 -12.37
CA GLN A 98 -26.53 -6.04 -13.82
C GLN A 98 -25.89 -4.66 -14.14
N VAL A 99 -26.05 -3.69 -13.25
CA VAL A 99 -25.45 -2.34 -13.36
C VAL A 99 -23.94 -2.38 -13.48
N VAL A 100 -23.24 -3.28 -12.76
CA VAL A 100 -21.77 -3.40 -12.84
C VAL A 100 -21.34 -4.36 -13.93
N ILE A 101 -22.14 -5.39 -14.24
CA ILE A 101 -21.84 -6.35 -15.31
C ILE A 101 -21.87 -5.64 -16.68
N ASN A 102 -22.84 -4.78 -16.89
CA ASN A 102 -23.07 -4.10 -18.18
C ASN A 102 -22.53 -2.66 -18.20
N SER A 103 -21.70 -2.26 -17.24
CA SER A 103 -21.20 -0.90 -17.14
C SER A 103 -20.15 -0.60 -18.21
N GLU A 104 -20.50 0.25 -19.16
CA GLU A 104 -19.53 0.77 -20.14
C GLU A 104 -18.47 1.65 -19.47
N ASP A 105 -18.83 2.40 -18.43
CA ASP A 105 -17.90 3.25 -17.69
C ASP A 105 -16.83 2.44 -16.98
N LEU A 106 -17.20 1.37 -16.27
CA LEU A 106 -16.24 0.48 -15.65
C LEU A 106 -15.35 -0.22 -16.69
N THR A 107 -15.93 -0.67 -17.79
CA THR A 107 -15.20 -1.28 -18.91
C THR A 107 -14.22 -0.28 -19.53
N ARG A 108 -14.60 1.00 -19.67
CA ARG A 108 -13.73 2.05 -20.15
C ARG A 108 -12.54 2.29 -19.22
N ILE A 109 -12.74 2.26 -17.88
CA ILE A 109 -11.66 2.38 -16.89
C ILE A 109 -10.68 1.22 -17.04
N VAL A 110 -11.17 -0.01 -17.17
CA VAL A 110 -10.33 -1.21 -17.36
C VAL A 110 -9.45 -1.09 -18.60
N ARG A 111 -9.99 -0.56 -19.70
CA ARG A 111 -9.26 -0.40 -20.98
C ARG A 111 -8.26 0.76 -21.01
N ARG A 112 -8.30 1.69 -20.05
CA ARG A 112 -7.35 2.82 -19.98
C ARG A 112 -6.04 2.42 -19.31
N GLU A 113 -4.97 3.13 -19.71
CA GLU A 113 -3.68 3.06 -19.00
C GLU A 113 -3.75 3.73 -17.61
N PRO A 114 -2.93 3.33 -16.66
CA PRO A 114 -1.90 2.28 -16.74
C PRO A 114 -2.49 0.87 -16.70
N LEU A 115 -1.76 -0.08 -17.27
CA LEU A 115 -2.11 -1.51 -17.24
C LEU A 115 -3.49 -1.79 -17.84
N SER A 116 -3.66 -1.44 -19.11
CA SER A 116 -4.92 -1.64 -19.82
C SER A 116 -5.20 -3.13 -20.05
N GLY A 117 -6.47 -3.53 -19.95
CA GLY A 117 -6.94 -4.88 -20.27
C GLY A 117 -7.53 -5.61 -19.07
N ASP A 118 -6.94 -5.51 -17.89
CA ASP A 118 -7.40 -6.22 -16.69
C ASP A 118 -7.81 -5.27 -15.57
N ALA A 119 -8.82 -5.67 -14.80
CA ALA A 119 -9.26 -4.91 -13.63
C ALA A 119 -8.39 -5.18 -12.40
N LEU A 120 -7.76 -6.35 -12.30
CA LEU A 120 -6.81 -6.72 -11.24
C LEU A 120 -5.40 -6.76 -11.79
N ASN A 121 -4.48 -6.03 -11.15
CA ASN A 121 -3.11 -5.90 -11.62
C ASN A 121 -2.11 -5.98 -10.47
N LEU A 122 -0.90 -6.47 -10.75
CA LEU A 122 0.22 -6.52 -9.83
C LEU A 122 1.44 -5.86 -10.45
N ILE A 123 2.01 -4.88 -9.77
CA ILE A 123 3.36 -4.40 -10.03
C ILE A 123 4.28 -5.09 -9.03
N ASP A 124 5.03 -6.07 -9.53
CA ASP A 124 5.93 -6.90 -8.71
C ASP A 124 7.32 -6.24 -8.59
N LEU A 125 7.71 -5.91 -7.38
CA LEU A 125 9.00 -5.28 -7.06
C LEU A 125 10.08 -6.30 -6.67
N SER A 126 9.90 -7.58 -6.93
CA SER A 126 10.77 -8.67 -6.45
C SER A 126 12.21 -8.61 -6.95
N GLY A 127 12.45 -8.09 -8.14
CA GLY A 127 13.80 -7.99 -8.70
C GLY A 127 14.44 -6.62 -8.46
N SER A 128 13.72 -5.68 -7.82
CA SER A 128 14.22 -4.35 -7.50
C SER A 128 14.80 -4.30 -6.09
N TYR A 129 15.61 -3.29 -5.82
CA TYR A 129 16.00 -2.93 -4.48
C TYR A 129 14.81 -2.31 -3.72
N CYS A 130 13.89 -3.17 -3.29
CA CYS A 130 12.67 -2.81 -2.61
C CYS A 130 12.84 -3.01 -1.10
N ALA A 131 13.33 -1.98 -0.41
CA ALA A 131 13.59 -2.03 1.02
C ALA A 131 12.52 -1.26 1.82
N ALA A 132 11.98 -1.90 2.85
CA ALA A 132 11.09 -1.27 3.81
C ALA A 132 11.84 -0.82 5.04
N ASP A 133 11.52 0.37 5.55
CA ASP A 133 12.10 0.93 6.77
C ASP A 133 11.01 1.46 7.72
N LYS A 134 11.39 1.99 8.86
CA LYS A 134 10.50 2.57 9.87
C LYS A 134 10.93 3.99 10.20
N ASN A 135 9.97 4.86 10.40
CA ASN A 135 10.21 6.17 11.02
C ASN A 135 10.33 6.04 12.56
N THR A 136 10.56 7.16 13.23
CA THR A 136 10.68 7.25 14.69
C THR A 136 9.44 6.73 15.43
N ASP A 137 8.25 6.88 14.86
CA ASP A 137 6.98 6.41 15.43
C ASP A 137 6.73 4.91 15.16
N GLY A 138 7.67 4.22 14.51
CA GLY A 138 7.57 2.82 14.14
C GLY A 138 6.67 2.54 12.93
N SER A 139 6.12 3.58 12.28
CA SER A 139 5.36 3.43 11.04
C SER A 139 6.28 3.13 9.87
N ARG A 140 5.90 2.19 9.01
CA ARG A 140 6.74 1.74 7.90
C ARG A 140 6.58 2.61 6.66
N PHE A 141 7.65 2.65 5.88
CA PHE A 141 7.67 3.25 4.56
C PHE A 141 8.63 2.50 3.63
N ASN A 142 8.44 2.66 2.34
CA ASN A 142 9.26 2.08 1.28
C ASN A 142 9.32 3.10 0.14
N ILE A 143 10.49 3.66 -0.06
CA ILE A 143 10.67 4.75 -1.04
C ILE A 143 10.35 4.27 -2.45
N LEU A 144 10.85 3.08 -2.84
CA LEU A 144 10.62 2.57 -4.19
C LEU A 144 9.13 2.32 -4.44
N SER A 145 8.42 1.65 -3.51
CA SER A 145 7.00 1.41 -3.69
C SER A 145 6.19 2.70 -3.70
N ALA A 146 6.59 3.72 -2.90
CA ALA A 146 5.97 5.04 -2.92
C ALA A 146 6.09 5.71 -4.28
N VAL A 147 7.30 5.72 -4.85
CA VAL A 147 7.56 6.30 -6.16
C VAL A 147 6.79 5.56 -7.25
N VAL A 148 6.81 4.23 -7.25
CA VAL A 148 6.06 3.42 -8.22
C VAL A 148 4.56 3.68 -8.12
N SER A 149 4.01 3.71 -6.91
CA SER A 149 2.59 4.00 -6.68
C SER A 149 2.21 5.42 -7.14
N PHE A 150 3.04 6.41 -6.82
CA PHE A 150 2.85 7.77 -7.26
C PHE A 150 2.91 7.90 -8.79
N CYS A 151 3.92 7.33 -9.44
CA CYS A 151 4.07 7.36 -10.89
C CYS A 151 2.90 6.68 -11.61
N THR A 152 2.43 5.56 -11.07
CA THR A 152 1.25 4.85 -11.58
C THR A 152 0.00 5.72 -11.49
N ALA A 153 -0.18 6.44 -10.37
CA ALA A 153 -1.30 7.37 -10.20
C ALA A 153 -1.25 8.54 -11.18
N VAL A 154 -0.07 9.14 -11.38
CA VAL A 154 0.11 10.22 -12.37
C VAL A 154 -0.15 9.70 -13.79
N SER A 155 0.27 8.47 -14.10
CA SER A 155 -0.07 7.85 -15.38
C SER A 155 -1.58 7.69 -15.56
N ALA A 156 -2.30 7.22 -14.53
CA ALA A 156 -3.76 7.11 -14.57
C ALA A 156 -4.44 8.46 -14.81
N GLN A 157 -3.97 9.53 -14.14
CA GLN A 157 -4.50 10.88 -14.33
C GLN A 157 -4.26 11.38 -15.77
N LYS A 158 -3.06 11.17 -16.31
CA LYS A 158 -2.75 11.55 -17.70
C LYS A 158 -3.65 10.81 -18.71
N ASN A 159 -4.12 9.64 -18.38
CA ASN A 159 -5.05 8.85 -19.18
C ASN A 159 -6.52 9.10 -18.82
N GLN A 160 -6.82 10.25 -18.23
CA GLN A 160 -8.18 10.75 -17.99
C GLN A 160 -9.02 9.85 -17.06
N ILE A 161 -8.40 9.22 -16.08
CA ILE A 161 -9.12 8.59 -14.96
C ILE A 161 -9.58 9.70 -14.01
N GLU A 162 -10.86 9.70 -13.65
CA GLU A 162 -11.48 10.80 -12.91
C GLU A 162 -11.17 10.78 -11.42
N SER A 163 -11.12 9.60 -10.81
CA SER A 163 -10.78 9.46 -9.39
C SER A 163 -9.72 8.37 -9.17
N ILE A 164 -8.63 8.76 -8.49
CA ILE A 164 -7.49 7.89 -8.25
C ILE A 164 -7.19 7.87 -6.75
N GLY A 165 -7.20 6.67 -6.17
CA GLY A 165 -6.87 6.46 -4.76
C GLY A 165 -5.56 5.69 -4.60
N ILE A 166 -4.62 6.23 -3.83
CA ILE A 166 -3.47 5.46 -3.35
C ILE A 166 -3.76 5.08 -1.90
N ILE A 167 -3.84 3.78 -1.64
CA ILE A 167 -4.16 3.24 -0.32
C ILE A 167 -2.97 2.47 0.22
N THR A 168 -2.58 2.73 1.44
CA THR A 168 -1.49 2.03 2.11
C THR A 168 -1.85 1.74 3.57
N PRO A 169 -1.31 0.68 4.20
CA PRO A 169 -1.57 0.41 5.61
C PRO A 169 -0.81 1.34 6.56
N TYR A 170 0.12 2.18 6.07
CA TYR A 170 1.06 2.90 6.93
C TYR A 170 1.00 4.42 6.78
N ALA A 171 0.89 5.12 7.91
CA ALA A 171 0.83 6.59 7.93
C ALA A 171 2.12 7.25 7.40
N ALA A 172 3.30 6.66 7.64
CA ALA A 172 4.56 7.19 7.10
C ALA A 172 4.59 7.15 5.58
N GLN A 173 4.12 6.05 4.97
CA GLN A 173 3.98 5.92 3.52
C GLN A 173 3.00 6.95 2.94
N THR A 174 1.85 7.11 3.61
CA THR A 174 0.86 8.13 3.21
C THR A 174 1.46 9.53 3.20
N ARG A 175 2.23 9.91 4.24
CA ARG A 175 2.89 11.21 4.32
C ARG A 175 3.89 11.40 3.18
N LEU A 176 4.71 10.38 2.90
CA LEU A 176 5.69 10.40 1.81
C LEU A 176 5.02 10.62 0.45
N ILE A 177 3.99 9.84 0.14
CA ILE A 177 3.28 9.95 -1.15
C ILE A 177 2.54 11.29 -1.25
N ARG A 178 1.91 11.78 -0.18
CA ARG A 178 1.27 13.10 -0.17
C ARG A 178 2.26 14.24 -0.41
N ALA A 179 3.48 14.14 0.12
CA ALA A 179 4.54 15.10 -0.16
C ALA A 179 4.89 15.09 -1.66
N MET A 180 5.08 13.91 -2.27
CA MET A 180 5.33 13.78 -3.70
C MET A 180 4.20 14.40 -4.55
N ILE A 181 2.93 14.14 -4.19
CA ILE A 181 1.77 14.72 -4.88
C ILE A 181 1.83 16.26 -4.78
N LYS A 182 2.03 16.79 -3.57
CA LYS A 182 2.10 18.23 -3.33
C LYS A 182 3.21 18.91 -4.14
N ASP A 183 4.41 18.32 -4.14
CA ASP A 183 5.57 18.86 -4.82
C ASP A 183 5.38 18.82 -6.35
N TYR A 184 4.88 17.72 -6.89
CA TYR A 184 4.64 17.56 -8.32
C TYR A 184 3.60 18.55 -8.87
N TYR A 185 2.53 18.80 -8.12
CA TYR A 185 1.47 19.72 -8.55
C TYR A 185 1.65 21.16 -8.05
N ASN A 186 2.77 21.48 -7.40
CA ASN A 186 3.07 22.82 -6.85
C ASN A 186 1.91 23.39 -6.00
N GLY A 187 1.21 22.52 -5.26
CA GLY A 187 0.02 22.92 -4.49
C GLY A 187 -1.26 23.09 -5.30
N GLY A 188 -1.22 22.81 -6.60
CA GLY A 188 -2.42 22.80 -7.46
C GLY A 188 -3.37 21.64 -7.17
N THR A 189 -4.51 21.65 -7.85
CA THR A 189 -5.52 20.59 -7.71
C THR A 189 -5.09 19.29 -8.41
N SER A 190 -5.27 18.17 -7.72
CA SER A 190 -5.07 16.84 -8.26
C SER A 190 -6.29 15.98 -7.96
N ASN A 191 -6.63 15.06 -8.86
CA ASN A 191 -7.64 14.02 -8.63
C ASN A 191 -7.05 12.75 -8.02
N ILE A 192 -5.79 12.82 -7.56
CA ILE A 192 -5.09 11.75 -6.84
C ILE A 192 -5.23 12.00 -5.35
N SER A 193 -5.86 11.07 -4.65
CA SER A 193 -5.93 11.03 -3.19
C SER A 193 -5.00 9.95 -2.65
N CYS A 194 -4.40 10.20 -1.49
CA CYS A 194 -3.60 9.20 -0.79
C CYS A 194 -4.01 9.14 0.68
N ALA A 195 -4.30 7.95 1.19
CA ALA A 195 -4.71 7.78 2.58
C ALA A 195 -4.34 6.38 3.11
N THR A 196 -4.38 6.23 4.43
CA THR A 196 -4.35 4.90 5.03
C THR A 196 -5.67 4.19 4.78
N VAL A 197 -5.67 2.83 4.85
CA VAL A 197 -6.88 2.03 4.65
C VAL A 197 -8.03 2.53 5.54
N HIS A 198 -7.75 2.87 6.80
CA HIS A 198 -8.74 3.38 7.75
C HIS A 198 -9.33 4.74 7.34
N GLN A 199 -8.49 5.64 6.84
CA GLN A 199 -8.94 6.96 6.38
C GLN A 199 -9.69 6.90 5.05
N PHE A 200 -9.48 5.85 4.26
CA PHE A 200 -10.12 5.67 2.96
C PHE A 200 -11.48 4.96 3.07
N GLN A 201 -11.83 4.44 4.26
CA GLN A 201 -13.14 3.81 4.47
C GLN A 201 -14.27 4.82 4.21
N GLY A 202 -15.36 4.37 3.59
CA GLY A 202 -16.46 5.22 3.12
C GLY A 202 -16.19 5.91 1.76
N SER A 203 -14.95 5.95 1.29
CA SER A 203 -14.59 6.48 -0.03
C SER A 203 -14.53 5.38 -1.08
N GLU A 204 -14.47 5.78 -2.36
CA GLU A 204 -14.24 4.89 -3.50
C GLU A 204 -13.50 5.65 -4.60
N SER A 205 -12.83 4.94 -5.49
CA SER A 205 -12.12 5.52 -6.63
C SER A 205 -12.24 4.63 -7.86
N ASP A 206 -12.15 5.23 -9.03
CA ASP A 206 -12.19 4.51 -10.31
C ASP A 206 -10.99 3.57 -10.42
N VAL A 207 -9.80 4.07 -10.04
CA VAL A 207 -8.58 3.29 -9.93
C VAL A 207 -8.06 3.39 -8.49
N VAL A 208 -7.82 2.24 -7.89
CA VAL A 208 -7.14 2.14 -6.59
C VAL A 208 -5.77 1.51 -6.78
N ILE A 209 -4.74 2.16 -6.23
CA ILE A 209 -3.39 1.63 -6.14
C ILE A 209 -3.16 1.25 -4.69
N PHE A 210 -3.00 -0.04 -4.42
CA PHE A 210 -2.72 -0.55 -3.08
C PHE A 210 -1.22 -0.77 -2.91
N ASP A 211 -0.58 0.09 -2.14
CA ASP A 211 0.85 0.02 -1.81
C ASP A 211 1.04 -0.79 -0.53
N ALA A 212 1.58 -2.00 -0.66
CA ALA A 212 1.78 -2.92 0.45
C ALA A 212 2.94 -2.53 1.39
N VAL A 213 3.91 -1.76 0.90
CA VAL A 213 5.09 -1.26 1.64
C VAL A 213 6.05 -2.35 2.12
N GLU A 214 5.52 -3.44 2.71
CA GLU A 214 6.27 -4.52 3.35
C GLU A 214 7.26 -5.18 2.38
N SER A 215 8.53 -5.24 2.80
CA SER A 215 9.61 -5.86 2.06
C SER A 215 10.82 -6.11 2.97
N TYR A 216 11.91 -6.65 2.39
CA TYR A 216 13.18 -6.80 3.08
C TYR A 216 13.74 -5.46 3.58
N PRO A 217 14.61 -5.44 4.59
CA PRO A 217 15.06 -6.56 5.43
C PRO A 217 14.11 -6.86 6.60
N LYS A 218 12.98 -6.19 6.72
CA LYS A 218 12.08 -6.25 7.89
C LYS A 218 11.32 -7.57 7.93
N ASN A 219 11.81 -8.52 8.72
CA ASN A 219 11.09 -9.75 9.07
C ASN A 219 10.15 -9.57 10.27
N ALA A 220 10.17 -8.41 10.92
CA ALA A 220 9.31 -8.12 12.05
C ALA A 220 7.85 -7.90 11.59
N VAL A 221 6.91 -8.32 12.43
CA VAL A 221 5.48 -8.21 12.16
C VAL A 221 5.07 -6.75 11.92
N GLY A 222 4.51 -6.48 10.75
CA GLY A 222 3.83 -5.22 10.41
C GLY A 222 2.32 -5.40 10.43
N VAL A 223 1.60 -4.35 10.10
CA VAL A 223 0.12 -4.36 10.13
C VAL A 223 -0.43 -5.43 9.19
N LEU A 224 0.11 -5.56 7.98
CA LEU A 224 -0.29 -6.60 7.03
C LEU A 224 0.19 -8.00 7.40
N MET A 225 1.24 -8.09 8.20
CA MET A 225 1.84 -9.37 8.63
C MET A 225 1.33 -9.81 10.00
N GLY A 226 0.36 -9.09 10.57
CA GLY A 226 -0.13 -9.28 11.94
C GLY A 226 -0.66 -10.69 12.20
N LYS A 227 -0.47 -11.17 13.45
CA LYS A 227 -0.97 -12.47 13.90
C LYS A 227 -2.50 -12.55 13.92
N ASN A 228 -3.18 -11.42 14.06
CA ASN A 228 -4.64 -11.37 14.02
C ASN A 228 -5.11 -11.35 12.57
N GLN A 229 -5.34 -12.55 12.03
CA GLN A 229 -5.77 -12.72 10.64
C GLN A 229 -7.08 -11.99 10.32
N ASN A 230 -8.03 -11.91 11.26
CA ASN A 230 -9.30 -11.21 11.05
C ASN A 230 -9.11 -9.70 10.80
N GLN A 231 -8.18 -9.07 11.53
CA GLN A 231 -7.86 -7.66 11.29
C GLN A 231 -7.23 -7.46 9.90
N VAL A 232 -6.33 -8.34 9.50
CA VAL A 232 -5.69 -8.28 8.18
C VAL A 232 -6.72 -8.54 7.06
N ILE A 233 -7.62 -9.51 7.25
CA ILE A 233 -8.72 -9.78 6.31
C ILE A 233 -9.59 -8.54 6.13
N ARG A 234 -10.04 -7.93 7.21
CA ARG A 234 -10.86 -6.71 7.20
C ARG A 234 -10.13 -5.56 6.49
N LEU A 235 -8.84 -5.39 6.75
CA LEU A 235 -8.03 -4.34 6.13
C LEU A 235 -7.88 -4.55 4.61
N ILE A 236 -7.56 -5.76 4.18
CA ILE A 236 -7.45 -6.08 2.75
C ILE A 236 -8.80 -5.99 2.06
N ASN A 237 -9.87 -6.46 2.71
CA ASN A 237 -11.22 -6.35 2.17
C ASN A 237 -11.61 -4.89 1.90
N VAL A 238 -11.39 -4.01 2.88
CA VAL A 238 -11.64 -2.58 2.68
C VAL A 238 -10.80 -2.03 1.55
N ALA A 239 -9.50 -2.31 1.51
CA ALA A 239 -8.61 -1.79 0.46
C ALA A 239 -9.08 -2.22 -0.95
N VAL A 240 -9.41 -3.49 -1.14
CA VAL A 240 -9.86 -4.04 -2.42
C VAL A 240 -11.21 -3.45 -2.83
N THR A 241 -12.18 -3.40 -1.89
CA THR A 241 -13.55 -2.95 -2.18
C THR A 241 -13.69 -1.44 -2.39
N ARG A 242 -12.61 -0.67 -2.30
CA ARG A 242 -12.59 0.76 -2.67
C ARG A 242 -12.45 0.99 -4.17
N ALA A 243 -11.96 0.00 -4.92
CA ALA A 243 -11.79 0.11 -6.37
C ALA A 243 -13.12 -0.13 -7.10
N LYS A 244 -13.48 0.78 -7.99
CA LYS A 244 -14.62 0.58 -8.89
C LYS A 244 -14.22 -0.19 -10.14
N GLY A 245 -13.31 0.34 -10.94
CA GLY A 245 -12.95 -0.21 -12.24
C GLY A 245 -11.59 -0.95 -12.26
N LYS A 246 -10.61 -0.49 -11.49
CA LYS A 246 -9.27 -1.11 -11.52
C LYS A 246 -8.59 -1.08 -10.15
N LEU A 247 -8.01 -2.22 -9.77
CA LEU A 247 -7.14 -2.38 -8.61
C LEU A 247 -5.72 -2.72 -9.08
N ILE A 248 -4.75 -1.91 -8.68
CA ILE A 248 -3.33 -2.12 -8.96
C ILE A 248 -2.62 -2.34 -7.62
N THR A 249 -2.09 -3.52 -7.40
CA THR A 249 -1.33 -3.84 -6.19
C THR A 249 0.15 -3.63 -6.46
N VAL A 250 0.84 -2.89 -5.59
CA VAL A 250 2.30 -2.69 -5.63
C VAL A 250 2.92 -3.44 -4.46
N ALA A 251 3.71 -4.47 -4.75
CA ALA A 251 4.26 -5.35 -3.72
C ALA A 251 5.54 -6.07 -4.18
N ASN A 252 6.40 -6.44 -3.24
CA ASN A 252 7.49 -7.39 -3.48
C ASN A 252 6.95 -8.83 -3.34
N PHE A 253 6.54 -9.46 -4.44
CA PHE A 253 5.93 -10.78 -4.42
C PHE A 253 6.82 -11.85 -3.78
N ARG A 254 8.13 -11.83 -4.09
CA ARG A 254 9.08 -12.80 -3.52
C ARG A 254 9.19 -12.71 -1.99
N PHE A 255 9.13 -11.50 -1.45
CA PHE A 255 9.09 -11.31 0.01
C PHE A 255 7.85 -11.98 0.61
N TRP A 256 6.67 -11.74 0.06
CA TRP A 256 5.41 -12.32 0.52
C TRP A 256 5.36 -13.83 0.33
N GLU A 257 5.88 -14.34 -0.78
CA GLU A 257 5.99 -15.76 -1.03
C GLU A 257 6.90 -16.44 -0.01
N ASN A 258 8.08 -15.88 0.26
CA ASN A 258 9.04 -16.46 1.22
C ASN A 258 8.48 -16.52 2.64
N VAL A 259 7.65 -15.55 3.03
CA VAL A 259 7.10 -15.47 4.40
C VAL A 259 5.82 -16.29 4.54
N PHE A 260 4.95 -16.33 3.53
CA PHE A 260 3.59 -16.84 3.64
C PHE A 260 3.22 -17.98 2.70
N LYS A 261 4.17 -18.52 1.91
CA LYS A 261 3.92 -19.67 1.06
C LYS A 261 3.40 -20.86 1.90
N GLY A 262 2.30 -21.48 1.43
CA GLY A 262 1.65 -22.58 2.13
C GLY A 262 0.75 -22.16 3.30
N THR A 263 0.57 -20.86 3.55
CA THR A 263 -0.35 -20.34 4.56
C THR A 263 -1.64 -19.80 3.96
N ASN A 264 -2.61 -19.54 4.84
CA ASN A 264 -3.89 -18.92 4.46
C ASN A 264 -3.89 -17.39 4.55
N HIS A 265 -2.73 -16.76 4.52
CA HIS A 265 -2.60 -15.31 4.67
C HIS A 265 -3.32 -14.56 3.54
N ILE A 266 -4.29 -13.70 3.87
CA ILE A 266 -5.22 -13.10 2.90
C ILE A 266 -4.52 -12.25 1.84
N PHE A 267 -3.51 -11.48 2.22
CA PHE A 267 -2.78 -10.65 1.24
C PHE A 267 -1.93 -11.50 0.29
N TYR A 268 -1.29 -12.56 0.80
CA TYR A 268 -0.59 -13.51 -0.08
C TYR A 268 -1.57 -14.24 -1.02
N ARG A 269 -2.79 -14.54 -0.54
CA ARG A 269 -3.86 -15.08 -1.40
C ARG A 269 -4.26 -14.07 -2.50
N LEU A 270 -4.34 -12.76 -2.19
CA LEU A 270 -4.61 -11.73 -3.21
C LEU A 270 -3.54 -11.75 -4.30
N LEU A 271 -2.26 -11.69 -3.91
CA LEU A 271 -1.14 -11.73 -4.86
C LEU A 271 -1.15 -13.02 -5.71
N SER A 272 -1.41 -14.15 -5.06
CA SER A 272 -1.49 -15.46 -5.73
C SER A 272 -2.71 -15.57 -6.65
N PHE A 273 -3.84 -14.96 -6.27
CA PHE A 273 -5.05 -14.90 -7.08
C PHE A 273 -4.81 -14.13 -8.36
N VAL A 274 -4.24 -12.93 -8.27
CA VAL A 274 -3.87 -12.13 -9.45
C VAL A 274 -2.95 -12.93 -10.39
N LYS A 275 -1.93 -13.60 -9.81
CA LYS A 275 -0.97 -14.37 -10.59
C LYS A 275 -1.58 -15.61 -11.26
N LYS A 276 -2.53 -16.28 -10.60
CA LYS A 276 -3.17 -17.52 -11.06
C LYS A 276 -4.23 -17.28 -12.12
N GLU A 277 -5.01 -16.24 -12.00
CA GLU A 277 -6.11 -15.91 -12.91
C GLU A 277 -5.61 -15.16 -14.16
N HIS A 278 -4.29 -15.13 -14.39
CA HIS A 278 -3.65 -14.51 -15.56
C HIS A 278 -3.91 -13.01 -15.74
N HIS A 279 -4.15 -12.31 -14.65
CA HIS A 279 -4.21 -10.85 -14.64
C HIS A 279 -2.85 -10.22 -14.98
N THR A 280 -2.86 -8.98 -15.41
CA THR A 280 -1.64 -8.27 -15.78
C THR A 280 -0.66 -8.19 -14.63
N ILE A 281 0.51 -8.76 -14.82
CA ILE A 281 1.63 -8.71 -13.89
C ILE A 281 2.77 -8.03 -14.60
N ILE A 282 3.19 -6.90 -14.06
CA ILE A 282 4.41 -6.24 -14.51
C ILE A 282 5.51 -6.66 -13.55
N ASP A 283 6.46 -7.42 -14.06
CA ASP A 283 7.69 -7.62 -13.34
C ASP A 283 8.48 -6.30 -13.30
N ASN A 284 9.39 -6.20 -12.35
CA ASN A 284 10.21 -5.01 -12.15
C ASN A 284 11.37 -4.90 -13.13
N SER A 285 11.33 -5.58 -14.27
CA SER A 285 12.36 -5.37 -15.25
C SER A 285 12.38 -3.89 -15.65
N SER A 286 13.56 -3.29 -15.69
CA SER A 286 13.74 -1.88 -16.03
C SER A 286 13.07 -1.51 -17.36
N LYS A 287 12.88 -2.49 -18.25
CA LYS A 287 12.18 -2.33 -19.52
C LYS A 287 10.67 -2.13 -19.33
N THR A 288 10.07 -2.80 -18.35
CA THR A 288 8.61 -2.82 -18.16
C THR A 288 8.15 -1.65 -17.28
N LEU A 289 8.87 -1.33 -16.21
CA LEU A 289 8.52 -0.22 -15.29
C LEU A 289 9.01 1.14 -15.75
N LYS A 290 10.11 1.21 -16.50
CA LYS A 290 10.68 2.47 -16.98
C LYS A 290 9.68 3.39 -17.70
N PRO A 291 8.79 2.93 -18.60
CA PRO A 291 7.79 3.78 -19.21
C PRO A 291 6.83 4.46 -18.23
N TYR A 292 6.50 3.79 -17.11
CA TYR A 292 5.62 4.34 -16.08
C TYR A 292 6.34 5.32 -15.16
N LEU A 293 7.65 5.15 -14.96
CA LEU A 293 8.46 5.96 -14.05
C LEU A 293 9.07 7.19 -14.72
N VAL A 294 9.59 7.07 -15.94
CA VAL A 294 10.33 8.15 -16.65
C VAL A 294 9.44 9.29 -17.07
N ASN A 295 8.15 9.05 -17.33
CA ASN A 295 7.23 10.09 -17.80
C ASN A 295 6.71 11.03 -16.70
N VAL A 296 7.20 10.88 -15.46
CA VAL A 296 6.68 11.61 -14.30
C VAL A 296 7.50 12.86 -13.96
N SER A 297 8.79 12.91 -14.30
CA SER A 297 9.61 14.09 -14.06
C SER A 297 9.52 15.07 -15.23
N PRO A 298 8.82 16.21 -15.11
CA PRO A 298 8.77 17.22 -16.17
C PRO A 298 10.14 17.84 -16.45
N ASP A 299 11.01 17.90 -15.44
CA ASP A 299 12.26 18.70 -15.50
C ASP A 299 13.54 17.83 -15.50
N LYS A 300 13.45 16.52 -15.68
CA LYS A 300 14.60 15.59 -15.59
C LYS A 300 15.44 15.71 -14.29
N MET A 301 14.85 16.28 -13.25
CA MET A 301 15.52 16.45 -11.95
C MET A 301 15.58 15.15 -11.13
N MET A 302 14.75 14.16 -11.46
CA MET A 302 14.72 12.87 -10.79
C MET A 302 14.87 11.75 -11.80
N GLU A 303 15.88 10.92 -11.63
CA GLU A 303 16.10 9.72 -12.40
C GLU A 303 15.93 8.49 -11.49
N ILE A 304 15.13 7.52 -11.95
CA ILE A 304 14.83 6.32 -11.17
C ILE A 304 15.45 5.12 -11.86
N HIS A 305 16.39 4.47 -11.16
CA HIS A 305 17.01 3.25 -11.59
C HIS A 305 16.48 2.09 -10.75
N ILE A 306 15.84 1.13 -11.40
CA ILE A 306 15.21 -0.02 -10.74
C ILE A 306 16.17 -1.19 -10.66
N ASP A 307 17.05 -1.29 -11.63
CA ASP A 307 18.11 -2.30 -11.71
C ASP A 307 19.34 -1.84 -10.93
N GLU A 308 19.83 -2.69 -10.02
CA GLU A 308 20.95 -2.36 -9.13
C GLU A 308 22.23 -2.03 -9.90
N GLN A 309 22.57 -2.81 -10.95
CA GLN A 309 23.78 -2.56 -11.73
C GLN A 309 23.69 -1.25 -12.52
N GLN A 310 22.51 -0.90 -13.01
CA GLN A 310 22.30 0.38 -13.68
C GLN A 310 22.35 1.54 -12.68
N ALA A 311 21.78 1.36 -11.48
CA ALA A 311 21.85 2.36 -10.42
C ALA A 311 23.30 2.65 -9.99
N VAL A 312 24.13 1.62 -9.83
CA VAL A 312 25.56 1.79 -9.48
C VAL A 312 26.34 2.45 -10.61
N LYS A 313 26.09 2.09 -11.88
CA LYS A 313 26.72 2.74 -13.03
C LYS A 313 26.35 4.22 -13.11
N GLN A 314 25.07 4.56 -12.90
CA GLN A 314 24.64 5.95 -12.90
C GLN A 314 25.20 6.71 -11.71
N LEU A 315 25.20 6.11 -10.52
CA LEU A 315 25.83 6.70 -9.33
C LEU A 315 27.32 7.03 -9.61
N ALA A 316 28.05 6.16 -10.28
CA ALA A 316 29.43 6.43 -10.66
C ALA A 316 29.56 7.65 -11.58
N VAL A 317 28.65 7.81 -12.55
CA VAL A 317 28.60 8.98 -13.42
C VAL A 317 28.29 10.25 -12.61
N ASP A 318 27.32 10.18 -11.71
CA ASP A 318 26.88 11.34 -10.93
C ASP A 318 27.94 11.76 -9.89
N VAL A 319 28.58 10.80 -9.22
CA VAL A 319 29.69 11.04 -8.30
C VAL A 319 30.84 11.74 -9.02
N ARG A 320 31.19 11.31 -10.23
CA ARG A 320 32.27 11.95 -11.03
C ARG A 320 31.92 13.36 -11.52
N LYS A 321 30.62 13.63 -11.75
CA LYS A 321 30.13 14.97 -12.11
C LYS A 321 29.93 15.92 -10.95
N ALA A 322 29.87 15.38 -9.72
CA ALA A 322 29.66 16.19 -8.53
C ALA A 322 30.78 17.24 -8.34
N LYS A 323 30.41 18.47 -7.99
CA LYS A 323 31.34 19.61 -7.84
C LYS A 323 31.53 20.06 -6.42
N PHE A 324 30.55 19.82 -5.54
CA PHE A 324 30.57 20.38 -4.18
C PHE A 324 30.23 19.35 -3.11
N LYS A 325 29.16 18.60 -3.28
CA LYS A 325 28.63 17.74 -2.24
C LYS A 325 27.85 16.56 -2.80
N ILE A 326 27.97 15.42 -2.12
CA ILE A 326 27.19 14.21 -2.36
C ILE A 326 26.49 13.84 -1.06
N VAL A 327 25.17 13.65 -1.13
CA VAL A 327 24.37 13.16 0.00
C VAL A 327 23.71 11.85 -0.41
N VAL A 328 23.96 10.79 0.35
CA VAL A 328 23.44 9.45 0.05
C VAL A 328 22.71 8.89 1.25
N SER A 329 21.56 8.29 1.03
CA SER A 329 20.88 7.47 2.02
C SER A 329 20.96 6.01 1.58
N LEU A 330 21.65 5.21 2.38
CA LEU A 330 21.75 3.77 2.17
C LEU A 330 20.78 3.05 3.11
N PRO A 331 19.82 2.32 2.59
CA PRO A 331 18.98 1.46 3.42
C PRO A 331 19.80 0.28 3.95
N SER A 332 19.43 -0.18 5.12
CA SER A 332 20.11 -1.25 5.84
C SER A 332 20.09 -2.61 5.10
N GLY A 333 21.20 -3.31 5.11
CA GLY A 333 21.24 -4.77 5.08
C GLY A 333 21.27 -5.51 3.73
N GLN A 334 21.42 -4.86 2.56
CA GLN A 334 21.36 -5.59 1.28
C GLN A 334 22.38 -5.23 0.19
N LEU A 335 23.36 -4.41 0.48
CA LEU A 335 24.35 -3.98 -0.53
C LEU A 335 25.65 -4.81 -0.54
N LYS A 336 25.65 -6.05 -0.07
CA LYS A 336 26.90 -6.80 0.19
C LYS A 336 27.82 -6.97 -1.02
N GLU A 337 27.29 -7.08 -2.23
CA GLU A 337 28.13 -7.27 -3.44
C GLU A 337 28.52 -5.95 -4.13
N THR A 338 27.68 -4.93 -4.02
CA THR A 338 27.91 -3.61 -4.63
C THR A 338 28.43 -2.58 -3.64
N GLU A 339 28.40 -2.87 -2.36
CA GLU A 339 28.77 -1.98 -1.27
C GLU A 339 30.22 -1.47 -1.44
N GLN A 340 31.15 -2.34 -1.73
CA GLN A 340 32.53 -1.97 -1.93
C GLN A 340 32.73 -1.01 -3.12
N GLN A 341 32.04 -1.24 -4.22
CA GLN A 341 32.12 -0.37 -5.40
C GLN A 341 31.56 1.03 -5.11
N ILE A 342 30.48 1.13 -4.35
CA ILE A 342 29.87 2.40 -3.94
C ILE A 342 30.84 3.18 -3.05
N PHE A 343 31.49 2.52 -2.12
CA PHE A 343 32.42 3.20 -1.22
C PHE A 343 33.72 3.62 -1.93
N GLU A 344 34.22 2.87 -2.88
CA GLU A 344 35.35 3.29 -3.71
C GLU A 344 35.03 4.58 -4.50
N LEU A 345 33.79 4.74 -4.96
CA LEU A 345 33.34 5.99 -5.59
C LEU A 345 33.31 7.17 -4.60
N PHE A 346 32.92 6.93 -3.37
CA PHE A 346 32.91 7.98 -2.34
C PHE A 346 34.32 8.40 -1.94
N ASP A 347 35.26 7.45 -1.83
CA ASP A 347 36.67 7.73 -1.60
C ASP A 347 37.27 8.52 -2.77
N GLU A 348 36.89 8.20 -4.02
CA GLU A 348 37.28 8.97 -5.20
C GLU A 348 36.75 10.41 -5.12
N ALA A 349 35.52 10.60 -4.68
CA ALA A 349 34.92 11.93 -4.52
C ALA A 349 35.61 12.74 -3.42
N ASP A 350 35.83 12.14 -2.26
CA ASP A 350 36.51 12.76 -1.13
C ASP A 350 37.93 13.21 -1.47
N SER A 351 38.68 12.36 -2.20
CA SER A 351 40.03 12.68 -2.70
C SER A 351 40.04 13.91 -3.62
N ARG A 352 38.92 14.25 -4.26
CA ARG A 352 38.75 15.46 -5.08
C ARG A 352 38.25 16.67 -4.30
N GLY A 353 38.10 16.54 -2.97
CA GLY A 353 37.59 17.60 -2.10
C GLY A 353 36.06 17.77 -2.17
N ILE A 354 35.35 16.77 -2.62
CA ILE A 354 33.87 16.75 -2.63
C ILE A 354 33.38 16.28 -1.26
N GLU A 355 32.55 17.07 -0.61
CA GLU A 355 31.92 16.68 0.66
C GLU A 355 30.99 15.49 0.47
N VAL A 356 31.31 14.33 1.08
CA VAL A 356 30.44 13.14 1.06
C VAL A 356 29.73 13.02 2.40
N LYS A 357 28.41 12.96 2.38
CA LYS A 357 27.57 12.70 3.56
C LYS A 357 26.69 11.48 3.31
N MET A 358 26.72 10.55 4.23
CA MET A 358 25.95 9.31 4.16
C MET A 358 25.02 9.17 5.35
N LYS A 359 23.81 8.67 5.12
CA LYS A 359 22.88 8.23 6.15
C LYS A 359 22.69 6.71 6.02
N SER A 360 22.94 5.98 7.10
CA SER A 360 22.72 4.54 7.16
C SER A 360 22.11 4.16 8.51
N ASN A 361 21.15 3.26 8.49
CA ASN A 361 20.53 2.71 9.70
C ASN A 361 21.44 1.66 10.38
N GLU A 362 22.45 1.15 9.68
CA GLU A 362 23.41 0.15 10.17
C GLU A 362 24.82 0.74 10.33
N TYR A 363 24.88 1.99 10.73
CA TYR A 363 26.14 2.70 10.95
C TYR A 363 27.21 1.89 11.69
N LYS A 364 26.83 1.16 12.76
CA LYS A 364 27.77 0.40 13.60
C LYS A 364 28.35 -0.84 12.90
N GLU A 365 27.68 -1.32 11.84
CA GLU A 365 28.08 -2.49 11.06
C GLU A 365 29.00 -2.10 9.89
N LEU A 366 29.06 -0.81 9.56
CA LEU A 366 29.93 -0.30 8.52
C LEU A 366 31.40 -0.34 8.95
N PRO A 367 32.34 -0.58 8.02
CA PRO A 367 33.76 -0.41 8.28
C PRO A 367 34.08 0.97 8.85
N LYS A 368 35.00 1.07 9.82
CA LYS A 368 35.33 2.32 10.51
C LYS A 368 35.60 3.48 9.57
N ARG A 369 36.32 3.24 8.48
CA ARG A 369 36.63 4.22 7.44
C ARG A 369 35.39 4.87 6.84
N TRP A 370 34.30 4.14 6.70
CA TRP A 370 33.07 4.61 6.10
C TRP A 370 32.10 5.24 7.11
N GLN A 371 32.29 4.94 8.39
CA GLN A 371 31.55 5.60 9.44
C GLN A 371 31.85 7.11 9.48
N GLU A 372 33.00 7.54 8.97
CA GLU A 372 33.39 8.95 8.88
C GLU A 372 32.49 9.76 7.94
N TYR A 373 31.94 9.11 6.91
CA TYR A 373 30.97 9.75 6.01
C TYR A 373 29.55 9.85 6.59
N CYS A 374 29.28 9.16 7.69
CA CYS A 374 27.92 9.09 8.26
C CYS A 374 27.61 10.32 9.09
N VAL A 375 26.50 10.98 8.80
CA VAL A 375 26.00 12.13 9.53
C VAL A 375 24.89 11.69 10.48
N GLY A 376 25.16 11.79 11.79
CA GLY A 376 24.18 11.72 12.88
C GLY A 376 23.48 10.37 13.04
N THR A 377 23.82 9.63 14.08
CA THR A 377 23.17 8.37 14.45
C THR A 377 22.18 8.50 15.60
N GLU A 378 22.12 9.64 16.26
CA GLU A 378 21.21 9.90 17.38
C GLU A 378 20.48 11.21 17.12
N ASN A 379 19.21 11.13 16.74
CA ASN A 379 18.26 12.25 16.68
C ASN A 379 18.30 13.22 15.48
N ALA A 380 18.61 12.79 14.27
CA ALA A 380 18.29 13.63 13.12
C ALA A 380 16.85 13.40 12.66
N THR A 381 15.93 14.17 13.19
CA THR A 381 14.62 14.45 12.57
C THR A 381 14.84 15.24 11.29
N PHE A 382 14.40 14.69 10.14
CA PHE A 382 14.13 15.45 8.93
C PHE A 382 12.63 15.62 8.76
#